data_adf7349ab9a2f148fee7bc02a00f4d18
#
_entry.id   adf7349ab9a2f148fee7bc02a00f4d18
#
_cell.length_a   1.000
_cell.length_b   1.000
_cell.length_c   1.000
_cell.angle_alpha   90.00
_cell.angle_beta   90.00
_cell.angle_gamma   90.00
#
_symmetry.space_group_name_H-M   'P 1'
#
loop_
_entity.id
_entity.type
_entity.pdbx_description
1 polymer ?
#
loop_
_entity_poly.entity_id
_entity_poly.type
_entity_poly.pdbx_seq_one_letter_code
_entity_poly.pdbx_strand_id
1 'polypeptide(L)'
;NKEVNHLSITEGRLPQKSGECFLDSAFASGQKYSIGDKVVIRQPGDSELLKEETYTVVGIGKSPLYISFNRGNTTVGSGEVNGFMYVVADDFDSDVYTQIYVRAHEVDKVTSYTDGYDNLADKLEDKVKGIEAERCQARYDSVVGEAQEKIEDAEKELADGKKEADEELADAKKKLDDGEQELTDGEKEYEDGKQQLADARQELEDGKKQLADAKQKIADGRSQIASARQQVADGQA
;
A
#
# COMPACT_ATOMS: atom_id res chain seq x y z
N ASN A 1 29.32 -23.66 6.47
CA ASN A 1 29.38 -24.89 7.23
C ASN A 1 30.88 -25.31 7.38
N LYS A 2 31.34 -25.44 8.62
CA LYS A 2 32.75 -25.78 8.87
C LYS A 2 32.98 -27.24 9.27
N GLU A 3 31.94 -28.01 9.46
CA GLU A 3 32.04 -29.36 10.03
C GLU A 3 31.34 -30.47 9.27
N VAL A 4 30.30 -30.15 8.48
CA VAL A 4 29.46 -31.12 7.76
C VAL A 4 29.27 -30.65 6.32
N ASN A 5 29.25 -31.59 5.37
CA ASN A 5 28.96 -31.33 3.95
C ASN A 5 29.91 -30.29 3.30
N HIS A 6 31.21 -30.48 3.50
CA HIS A 6 32.21 -29.60 2.89
C HIS A 6 32.13 -29.63 1.37
N LEU A 7 32.10 -28.42 0.79
CA LEU A 7 32.14 -28.27 -0.66
C LEU A 7 33.55 -28.58 -1.19
N SER A 8 33.60 -29.33 -2.29
CA SER A 8 34.84 -29.55 -3.03
C SER A 8 35.00 -28.45 -4.07
N ILE A 9 35.92 -27.50 -3.79
CA ILE A 9 36.19 -26.37 -4.69
C ILE A 9 37.02 -26.84 -5.87
N THR A 10 36.52 -26.64 -7.09
CA THR A 10 37.29 -26.92 -8.30
C THR A 10 38.01 -25.69 -8.80
N GLU A 11 37.34 -24.53 -8.74
CA GLU A 11 37.90 -23.24 -9.15
C GLU A 11 37.42 -22.14 -8.19
N GLY A 12 38.27 -21.12 -7.98
CA GLY A 12 37.92 -19.94 -7.21
C GLY A 12 37.85 -20.18 -5.72
N ARG A 13 36.82 -19.62 -5.06
CA ARG A 13 36.62 -19.63 -3.60
C ARG A 13 35.14 -19.68 -3.21
N LEU A 14 34.85 -19.89 -1.95
CA LEU A 14 33.51 -19.72 -1.41
C LEU A 14 33.09 -18.23 -1.36
N PRO A 15 31.78 -17.93 -1.45
CA PRO A 15 31.23 -16.59 -1.26
C PRO A 15 31.60 -16.03 0.12
N GLN A 16 31.93 -14.75 0.19
CA GLN A 16 32.31 -14.05 1.42
C GLN A 16 31.42 -12.85 1.71
N LYS A 17 30.71 -12.35 0.72
CA LYS A 17 29.82 -11.19 0.85
C LYS A 17 28.58 -11.35 -0.05
N SER A 18 27.55 -10.55 0.22
CA SER A 18 26.34 -10.49 -0.60
C SER A 18 26.66 -10.23 -2.06
N GLY A 19 25.84 -10.83 -2.94
CA GLY A 19 26.01 -10.75 -4.39
C GLY A 19 27.11 -11.66 -4.96
N GLU A 20 27.73 -12.52 -4.14
CA GLU A 20 28.66 -13.56 -4.59
C GLU A 20 28.01 -14.96 -4.55
N CYS A 21 28.32 -15.80 -5.52
CA CYS A 21 27.85 -17.18 -5.51
C CYS A 21 28.92 -18.20 -5.86
N PHE A 22 28.69 -19.43 -5.35
CA PHE A 22 29.43 -20.62 -5.72
C PHE A 22 28.50 -21.55 -6.50
N LEU A 23 28.89 -21.96 -7.70
CA LEU A 23 28.07 -22.77 -8.58
C LEU A 23 28.49 -24.25 -8.59
N ASP A 24 27.51 -25.10 -8.81
CA ASP A 24 27.71 -26.48 -9.20
C ASP A 24 28.56 -26.60 -10.49
N SER A 25 29.59 -27.42 -10.45
CA SER A 25 30.51 -27.58 -11.56
C SER A 25 29.84 -28.16 -12.83
N ALA A 26 28.88 -29.07 -12.67
CA ALA A 26 28.16 -29.62 -13.81
C ALA A 26 27.24 -28.57 -14.45
N PHE A 27 26.53 -27.80 -13.64
CA PHE A 27 25.71 -26.70 -14.13
C PHE A 27 26.55 -25.60 -14.79
N ALA A 28 27.64 -25.17 -14.14
CA ALA A 28 28.54 -24.18 -14.72
C ALA A 28 29.11 -24.60 -16.07
N SER A 29 29.56 -25.84 -16.19
CA SER A 29 30.07 -26.40 -17.46
C SER A 29 28.97 -26.47 -18.53
N GLY A 30 27.78 -26.94 -18.19
CA GLY A 30 26.66 -27.06 -19.13
C GLY A 30 26.17 -25.72 -19.67
N GLN A 31 26.16 -24.70 -18.82
CA GLN A 31 25.73 -23.32 -19.15
C GLN A 31 26.89 -22.41 -19.57
N LYS A 32 28.14 -22.89 -19.53
CA LYS A 32 29.37 -22.19 -19.89
C LYS A 32 29.67 -20.98 -18.97
N TYR A 33 29.33 -21.08 -17.68
CA TYR A 33 29.71 -20.08 -16.68
C TYR A 33 31.18 -20.25 -16.24
N SER A 34 31.86 -19.13 -16.05
CA SER A 34 33.20 -19.01 -15.55
C SER A 34 33.27 -18.08 -14.33
N ILE A 35 34.38 -18.10 -13.61
CA ILE A 35 34.61 -17.16 -12.50
C ILE A 35 34.53 -15.72 -13.03
N GLY A 36 33.76 -14.88 -12.33
CA GLY A 36 33.50 -13.49 -12.70
C GLY A 36 32.22 -13.24 -13.48
N ASP A 37 31.60 -14.29 -14.03
CA ASP A 37 30.33 -14.19 -14.74
C ASP A 37 29.17 -13.87 -13.78
N LYS A 38 28.11 -13.29 -14.30
CA LYS A 38 26.89 -12.96 -13.55
C LYS A 38 25.80 -13.99 -13.82
N VAL A 39 25.19 -14.45 -12.75
CA VAL A 39 24.01 -15.33 -12.77
C VAL A 39 22.80 -14.52 -12.31
N VAL A 40 21.75 -14.50 -13.13
CA VAL A 40 20.47 -13.86 -12.78
C VAL A 40 19.51 -14.92 -12.29
N ILE A 41 18.99 -14.73 -11.09
CA ILE A 41 18.00 -15.60 -10.45
C ILE A 41 16.61 -15.02 -10.68
N ARG A 42 15.71 -15.86 -11.17
CA ARG A 42 14.29 -15.54 -11.23
C ARG A 42 13.56 -16.37 -10.19
N GLN A 43 13.02 -15.73 -9.20
CA GLN A 43 12.21 -16.37 -8.18
C GLN A 43 10.78 -16.53 -8.69
N PRO A 44 10.14 -17.70 -8.51
CA PRO A 44 8.78 -17.93 -8.97
C PRO A 44 7.76 -17.26 -8.03
N GLY A 45 6.74 -16.63 -8.61
CA GLY A 45 5.67 -15.97 -7.87
C GLY A 45 6.16 -14.73 -7.12
N ASP A 46 5.47 -14.42 -6.03
CA ASP A 46 5.77 -13.29 -5.14
C ASP A 46 6.78 -13.64 -4.03
N SER A 47 7.56 -14.72 -4.23
CA SER A 47 8.55 -15.18 -3.25
C SER A 47 9.86 -14.42 -3.41
N GLU A 48 10.22 -13.63 -2.41
CA GLU A 48 11.50 -12.92 -2.30
C GLU A 48 12.44 -13.62 -1.31
N LEU A 49 12.70 -14.93 -1.55
CA LEU A 49 13.58 -15.71 -0.67
C LEU A 49 15.03 -15.22 -0.68
N LEU A 50 15.49 -14.66 -1.81
CA LEU A 50 16.82 -14.07 -1.97
C LEU A 50 16.70 -12.57 -2.14
N LYS A 51 17.52 -11.81 -1.41
CA LYS A 51 17.57 -10.34 -1.47
C LYS A 51 18.14 -9.78 -2.76
N GLU A 52 18.99 -10.57 -3.43
CA GLU A 52 19.65 -10.18 -4.67
C GLU A 52 19.14 -11.01 -5.84
N GLU A 53 18.93 -10.37 -6.97
CA GLU A 53 18.56 -11.06 -8.22
C GLU A 53 19.78 -11.47 -9.05
N THR A 54 20.93 -10.84 -8.81
CA THR A 54 22.13 -11.05 -9.63
C THR A 54 23.34 -11.35 -8.76
N TYR A 55 23.95 -12.48 -9.04
CA TYR A 55 25.13 -12.97 -8.31
C TYR A 55 26.34 -13.08 -9.22
N THR A 56 27.52 -12.72 -8.69
CA THR A 56 28.79 -12.94 -9.39
C THR A 56 29.39 -14.29 -8.98
N VAL A 57 29.74 -15.11 -9.95
CA VAL A 57 30.38 -16.41 -9.73
C VAL A 57 31.79 -16.20 -9.19
N VAL A 58 32.04 -16.59 -7.95
CA VAL A 58 33.35 -16.51 -7.30
C VAL A 58 33.98 -17.87 -7.05
N GLY A 59 33.20 -18.94 -7.22
CA GLY A 59 33.66 -20.30 -7.07
C GLY A 59 32.81 -21.30 -7.83
N ILE A 60 33.43 -22.39 -8.22
CA ILE A 60 32.79 -23.51 -8.91
C ILE A 60 33.26 -24.81 -8.25
N GLY A 61 32.36 -25.77 -8.07
CA GLY A 61 32.74 -27.06 -7.49
C GLY A 61 31.58 -28.01 -7.27
N LYS A 62 31.75 -28.92 -6.32
CA LYS A 62 30.83 -30.03 -6.04
C LYS A 62 30.37 -30.02 -4.59
N SER A 63 29.17 -30.53 -4.36
CA SER A 63 28.60 -30.71 -3.02
C SER A 63 28.38 -32.20 -2.75
N PRO A 64 28.71 -32.70 -1.55
CA PRO A 64 28.39 -34.06 -1.14
C PRO A 64 26.89 -34.33 -1.01
N LEU A 65 26.06 -33.32 -0.98
CA LEU A 65 24.60 -33.44 -0.98
C LEU A 65 24.05 -33.83 -2.37
N TYR A 66 24.84 -33.64 -3.43
CA TYR A 66 24.46 -33.86 -4.82
C TYR A 66 25.48 -34.78 -5.55
N ILE A 67 25.63 -36.01 -5.06
CA ILE A 67 26.58 -36.98 -5.59
C ILE A 67 26.04 -37.74 -6.78
N SER A 68 24.73 -37.76 -7.01
CA SER A 68 24.08 -38.43 -8.14
C SER A 68 23.90 -37.47 -9.32
N PHE A 69 23.82 -38.04 -10.55
CA PHE A 69 23.40 -37.29 -11.73
C PHE A 69 21.95 -36.79 -11.62
N ASN A 70 21.08 -37.61 -11.03
CA ASN A 70 19.74 -37.15 -10.64
C ASN A 70 19.81 -36.45 -9.32
N ARG A 71 19.62 -35.12 -9.33
CA ARG A 71 19.75 -34.24 -8.16
C ARG A 71 18.44 -34.01 -7.40
N GLY A 72 17.41 -34.74 -7.82
CA GLY A 72 16.07 -34.64 -7.22
C GLY A 72 15.08 -33.88 -8.09
N ASN A 73 13.86 -33.82 -7.58
CA ASN A 73 12.75 -33.13 -8.24
C ASN A 73 12.44 -31.82 -7.53
N THR A 74 11.85 -30.88 -8.27
CA THR A 74 11.34 -29.62 -7.78
C THR A 74 9.93 -29.40 -8.29
N THR A 75 9.18 -28.53 -7.64
CA THR A 75 7.86 -28.08 -8.12
C THR A 75 7.95 -26.88 -9.05
N VAL A 76 9.17 -26.42 -9.35
CA VAL A 76 9.43 -25.20 -10.12
C VAL A 76 10.10 -25.56 -11.46
N GLY A 77 9.77 -24.82 -12.51
CA GLY A 77 10.37 -24.94 -13.83
C GLY A 77 10.07 -26.27 -14.52
N SER A 78 11.13 -27.00 -14.93
CA SER A 78 11.01 -28.31 -15.59
C SER A 78 10.62 -29.48 -14.67
N GLY A 79 10.54 -29.23 -13.37
CA GLY A 79 10.33 -30.28 -12.37
C GLY A 79 11.60 -31.02 -11.96
N GLU A 80 12.77 -30.65 -12.50
CA GLU A 80 14.07 -31.27 -12.20
C GLU A 80 15.05 -30.27 -11.59
N VAL A 81 15.88 -30.73 -10.65
CA VAL A 81 16.99 -29.94 -10.11
C VAL A 81 18.20 -30.07 -11.04
N ASN A 82 18.50 -29.04 -11.80
CA ASN A 82 19.59 -29.02 -12.78
C ASN A 82 20.96 -28.66 -12.21
N GLY A 83 20.99 -28.01 -11.04
CA GLY A 83 22.20 -27.58 -10.38
C GLY A 83 21.90 -26.94 -9.01
N PHE A 84 22.96 -26.57 -8.32
CA PHE A 84 22.84 -25.84 -7.06
C PHE A 84 23.73 -24.59 -7.09
N MET A 85 23.33 -23.64 -6.26
CA MET A 85 24.09 -22.43 -5.97
C MET A 85 24.19 -22.24 -4.46
N TYR A 86 25.37 -21.85 -3.98
CA TYR A 86 25.58 -21.43 -2.60
C TYR A 86 25.83 -19.91 -2.59
N VAL A 87 25.17 -19.24 -1.67
CA VAL A 87 25.35 -17.81 -1.36
C VAL A 87 25.62 -17.65 0.12
N VAL A 88 25.94 -16.45 0.57
CA VAL A 88 26.08 -16.17 2.00
C VAL A 88 24.70 -16.20 2.68
N ALA A 89 24.68 -16.50 3.98
CA ALA A 89 23.42 -16.59 4.73
C ALA A 89 22.64 -15.27 4.74
N ASP A 90 23.34 -14.14 4.74
CA ASP A 90 22.76 -12.81 4.77
C ASP A 90 21.96 -12.44 3.50
N ASP A 91 22.15 -13.20 2.40
CA ASP A 91 21.38 -13.02 1.15
C ASP A 91 19.98 -13.64 1.21
N PHE A 92 19.70 -14.47 2.23
CA PHE A 92 18.35 -15.02 2.39
C PHE A 92 17.47 -14.05 3.19
N ASP A 93 16.27 -13.81 2.68
CA ASP A 93 15.19 -13.11 3.39
C ASP A 93 14.24 -14.14 4.01
N SER A 94 14.76 -14.88 4.98
CA SER A 94 14.01 -15.95 5.65
C SER A 94 14.56 -16.22 7.04
N ASP A 95 13.65 -16.27 8.00
CA ASP A 95 13.94 -16.62 9.40
C ASP A 95 13.94 -18.13 9.67
N VAL A 96 13.66 -18.93 8.63
CA VAL A 96 13.51 -20.37 8.78
C VAL A 96 14.51 -21.13 7.90
N TYR A 97 14.96 -22.26 8.42
CA TYR A 97 15.79 -23.21 7.70
C TYR A 97 14.93 -24.34 7.15
N THR A 98 15.15 -24.73 5.91
CA THR A 98 14.47 -25.88 5.30
C THR A 98 15.04 -27.21 5.77
N GLN A 99 16.33 -27.22 6.14
CA GLN A 99 17.04 -28.42 6.60
C GLN A 99 18.09 -28.06 7.66
N ILE A 100 18.22 -28.90 8.69
CA ILE A 100 19.24 -28.81 9.73
C ILE A 100 19.98 -30.13 9.77
N TYR A 101 21.31 -30.07 9.65
CA TYR A 101 22.19 -31.22 9.76
C TYR A 101 22.82 -31.24 11.14
N VAL A 102 22.61 -32.33 11.87
CA VAL A 102 23.15 -32.50 13.22
C VAL A 102 24.17 -33.65 13.22
N ARG A 103 25.28 -33.45 13.87
CA ARG A 103 26.37 -34.42 13.96
C ARG A 103 26.69 -34.69 15.42
N ALA A 104 26.83 -35.98 15.79
CA ALA A 104 27.34 -36.37 17.09
C ALA A 104 28.83 -36.09 17.18
N HIS A 105 29.30 -35.57 18.35
CA HIS A 105 30.72 -35.22 18.54
C HIS A 105 31.65 -36.44 18.42
N GLU A 106 31.17 -37.62 18.85
CA GLU A 106 31.96 -38.85 18.83
C GLU A 106 31.87 -39.64 17.52
N VAL A 107 31.17 -39.15 16.49
CA VAL A 107 30.95 -39.89 15.25
C VAL A 107 32.26 -40.27 14.52
N ASP A 108 33.30 -39.47 14.69
CA ASP A 108 34.63 -39.74 14.09
C ASP A 108 35.37 -40.94 14.74
N LYS A 109 34.89 -41.41 15.89
CA LYS A 109 35.47 -42.52 16.62
C LYS A 109 34.84 -43.86 16.31
N VAL A 110 33.76 -43.85 15.50
CA VAL A 110 33.03 -45.05 15.14
C VAL A 110 33.04 -45.22 13.61
N THR A 111 33.03 -46.48 13.17
CA THR A 111 32.97 -46.80 11.74
C THR A 111 31.51 -46.73 11.30
N SER A 112 31.26 -46.06 10.18
CA SER A 112 29.92 -46.00 9.58
C SER A 112 29.37 -47.40 9.28
N TYR A 113 28.08 -47.56 9.39
CA TYR A 113 27.35 -48.83 9.15
C TYR A 113 27.73 -49.94 10.14
N THR A 114 28.03 -49.58 11.39
CA THR A 114 28.25 -50.52 12.52
C THR A 114 27.25 -50.24 13.61
N ASP A 115 26.97 -51.26 14.49
CA ASP A 115 26.09 -51.09 15.63
C ASP A 115 26.52 -49.92 16.56
N GLY A 116 27.82 -49.61 16.61
CA GLY A 116 28.34 -48.47 17.35
C GLY A 116 27.90 -47.13 16.76
N TYR A 117 27.85 -47.03 15.40
CA TYR A 117 27.38 -45.87 14.70
C TYR A 117 25.85 -45.69 14.87
N ASP A 118 25.10 -46.79 14.68
CA ASP A 118 23.64 -46.79 14.81
C ASP A 118 23.20 -46.40 16.24
N ASN A 119 23.82 -46.97 17.26
CA ASN A 119 23.56 -46.58 18.66
C ASN A 119 23.88 -45.09 18.95
N LEU A 120 24.85 -44.48 18.25
CA LEU A 120 25.19 -43.09 18.40
C LEU A 120 24.19 -42.20 17.69
N ALA A 121 23.74 -42.63 16.51
CA ALA A 121 22.67 -41.94 15.73
C ALA A 121 21.34 -41.95 16.48
N ASP A 122 20.92 -43.08 17.02
CA ASP A 122 19.69 -43.25 17.81
C ASP A 122 19.68 -42.33 19.06
N LYS A 123 20.81 -42.27 19.78
CA LYS A 123 20.93 -41.36 20.93
C LYS A 123 20.84 -39.91 20.56
N LEU A 124 21.35 -39.54 19.38
CA LEU A 124 21.26 -38.18 18.88
C LEU A 124 19.83 -37.85 18.45
N GLU A 125 19.17 -38.77 17.77
CA GLU A 125 17.78 -38.68 17.37
C GLU A 125 16.86 -38.50 18.58
N ASP A 126 17.02 -39.33 19.65
CA ASP A 126 16.30 -39.20 20.89
C ASP A 126 16.47 -37.84 21.57
N LYS A 127 17.69 -37.28 21.53
CA LYS A 127 17.93 -35.93 22.06
C LYS A 127 17.19 -34.87 21.25
N VAL A 128 17.19 -34.98 19.92
CA VAL A 128 16.47 -34.04 19.03
C VAL A 128 14.97 -34.15 19.24
N LYS A 129 14.43 -35.38 19.30
CA LYS A 129 13.01 -35.63 19.61
C LYS A 129 12.63 -35.10 20.99
N GLY A 130 13.51 -35.20 21.96
CA GLY A 130 13.27 -34.70 23.33
C GLY A 130 13.02 -33.20 23.43
N ILE A 131 13.52 -32.41 22.48
CA ILE A 131 13.32 -30.95 22.43
C ILE A 131 12.25 -30.51 21.40
N GLU A 132 11.73 -31.44 20.61
CA GLU A 132 10.81 -31.14 19.50
C GLU A 132 9.54 -30.42 19.99
N ALA A 133 8.86 -31.01 20.97
CA ALA A 133 7.59 -30.46 21.45
C ALA A 133 7.74 -29.04 22.03
N GLU A 134 8.80 -28.81 22.81
CA GLU A 134 9.09 -27.48 23.37
C GLU A 134 9.39 -26.45 22.27
N ARG A 135 10.19 -26.84 21.28
CA ARG A 135 10.56 -25.93 20.18
C ARG A 135 9.41 -25.65 19.23
N CYS A 136 8.57 -26.68 18.95
CA CYS A 136 7.35 -26.48 18.17
C CYS A 136 6.38 -25.53 18.88
N GLN A 137 6.19 -25.72 20.20
CA GLN A 137 5.32 -24.83 20.97
C GLN A 137 5.87 -23.40 21.01
N ALA A 138 7.15 -23.23 21.28
CA ALA A 138 7.78 -21.89 21.28
C ALA A 138 7.67 -21.17 19.92
N ARG A 139 7.81 -21.92 18.82
CA ARG A 139 7.62 -21.34 17.47
C ARG A 139 6.17 -20.99 17.21
N TYR A 140 5.25 -21.85 17.60
CA TYR A 140 3.81 -21.59 17.49
C TYR A 140 3.44 -20.32 18.25
N ASP A 141 3.88 -20.20 19.51
CA ASP A 141 3.58 -19.03 20.36
C ASP A 141 4.17 -17.73 19.78
N SER A 142 5.38 -17.80 19.22
CA SER A 142 6.00 -16.66 18.53
C SER A 142 5.18 -16.20 17.31
N VAL A 143 4.83 -17.15 16.42
CA VAL A 143 4.08 -16.84 15.19
C VAL A 143 2.68 -16.33 15.49
N VAL A 144 1.99 -16.98 16.44
CA VAL A 144 0.63 -16.56 16.84
C VAL A 144 0.69 -15.21 17.56
N GLY A 145 1.67 -14.98 18.43
CA GLY A 145 1.85 -13.71 19.13
C GLY A 145 2.08 -12.55 18.16
N GLU A 146 3.01 -12.72 17.19
CA GLU A 146 3.26 -11.71 16.16
C GLU A 146 2.04 -11.42 15.28
N ALA A 147 1.27 -12.46 14.95
CA ALA A 147 0.03 -12.29 14.17
C ALA A 147 -1.04 -11.55 14.96
N GLN A 148 -1.15 -11.85 16.26
CA GLN A 148 -2.11 -11.22 17.16
C GLN A 148 -1.80 -9.74 17.38
N GLU A 149 -0.54 -9.40 17.59
CA GLU A 149 -0.08 -8.00 17.70
C GLU A 149 -0.43 -7.19 16.45
N LYS A 150 -0.18 -7.75 15.26
CA LYS A 150 -0.56 -7.11 13.99
C LYS A 150 -2.07 -6.89 13.83
N ILE A 151 -2.87 -7.84 14.33
CA ILE A 151 -4.34 -7.70 14.31
C ILE A 151 -4.77 -6.58 15.26
N GLU A 152 -4.25 -6.55 16.49
CA GLU A 152 -4.57 -5.52 17.48
C GLU A 152 -4.18 -4.12 16.98
N ASP A 153 -3.01 -3.97 16.35
CA ASP A 153 -2.59 -2.70 15.73
C ASP A 153 -3.51 -2.28 14.58
N ALA A 154 -3.89 -3.21 13.69
CA ALA A 154 -4.82 -2.93 12.60
C ALA A 154 -6.23 -2.58 13.08
N GLU A 155 -6.72 -3.24 14.13
CA GLU A 155 -8.01 -2.92 14.76
C GLU A 155 -8.01 -1.52 15.36
N LYS A 156 -6.90 -1.11 15.99
CA LYS A 156 -6.72 0.23 16.53
C LYS A 156 -6.71 1.29 15.42
N GLU A 157 -5.93 1.08 14.36
CA GLU A 157 -5.89 1.99 13.21
C GLU A 157 -7.29 2.13 12.57
N LEU A 158 -8.03 1.03 12.46
CA LEU A 158 -9.40 1.06 11.94
C LEU A 158 -10.34 1.85 12.85
N ALA A 159 -10.22 1.70 14.17
CA ALA A 159 -11.04 2.43 15.13
C ALA A 159 -10.75 3.93 15.08
N ASP A 160 -9.48 4.33 15.01
CA ASP A 160 -9.05 5.71 14.91
C ASP A 160 -9.50 6.34 13.59
N GLY A 161 -9.32 5.65 12.46
CA GLY A 161 -9.80 6.11 11.15
C GLY A 161 -11.32 6.24 11.06
N LYS A 162 -12.08 5.33 11.70
CA LYS A 162 -13.53 5.44 11.77
C LYS A 162 -13.96 6.66 12.58
N LYS A 163 -13.31 6.94 13.70
CA LYS A 163 -13.60 8.12 14.53
C LYS A 163 -13.36 9.42 13.76
N GLU A 164 -12.23 9.51 13.05
CA GLU A 164 -11.89 10.66 12.21
C GLU A 164 -12.94 10.88 11.11
N ALA A 165 -13.35 9.81 10.43
CA ALA A 165 -14.40 9.88 9.41
C ALA A 165 -15.76 10.31 9.98
N ASP A 166 -16.14 9.83 11.16
CA ASP A 166 -17.38 10.22 11.83
C ASP A 166 -17.35 11.71 12.23
N GLU A 167 -16.22 12.24 12.71
CA GLU A 167 -16.01 13.65 13.02
C GLU A 167 -16.09 14.54 11.78
N GLU A 168 -15.42 14.16 10.68
CA GLU A 168 -15.49 14.89 9.41
C GLU A 168 -16.91 14.90 8.83
N LEU A 169 -17.62 13.78 8.92
CA LEU A 169 -19.01 13.68 8.45
C LEU A 169 -19.95 14.58 9.26
N ALA A 170 -19.76 14.65 10.59
CA ALA A 170 -20.52 15.52 11.46
C ALA A 170 -20.30 16.99 11.12
N ASP A 171 -19.04 17.41 10.89
CA ASP A 171 -18.68 18.76 10.49
C ASP A 171 -19.24 19.13 9.10
N ALA A 172 -19.17 18.20 8.15
CA ALA A 172 -19.75 18.40 6.82
C ALA A 172 -21.28 18.56 6.85
N LYS A 173 -21.95 17.75 7.68
CA LYS A 173 -23.40 17.86 7.89
C LYS A 173 -23.80 19.20 8.50
N LYS A 174 -23.04 19.66 9.52
CA LYS A 174 -23.29 20.97 10.10
C LYS A 174 -23.15 22.11 9.10
N LYS A 175 -22.10 22.07 8.25
CA LYS A 175 -21.92 23.08 7.19
C LYS A 175 -23.04 23.05 6.17
N LEU A 176 -23.61 21.87 5.87
CA LEU A 176 -24.76 21.74 4.98
C LEU A 176 -26.01 22.38 5.61
N ASP A 177 -26.29 22.05 6.89
CA ASP A 177 -27.43 22.61 7.62
C ASP A 177 -27.34 24.16 7.71
N ASP A 178 -26.15 24.68 8.00
CA ASP A 178 -25.88 26.14 8.05
C ASP A 178 -26.11 26.77 6.65
N GLY A 179 -25.63 26.14 5.57
CA GLY A 179 -25.84 26.59 4.19
C GLY A 179 -27.33 26.56 3.74
N GLU A 180 -28.09 25.55 4.14
CA GLU A 180 -29.53 25.48 3.89
C GLU A 180 -30.28 26.61 4.60
N GLN A 181 -29.87 26.96 5.82
CA GLN A 181 -30.46 28.08 6.55
C GLN A 181 -30.15 29.43 5.86
N GLU A 182 -28.88 29.65 5.45
CA GLU A 182 -28.49 30.86 4.72
C GLU A 182 -29.27 31.00 3.39
N LEU A 183 -29.47 29.88 2.68
CA LEU A 183 -30.27 29.88 1.46
C LEU A 183 -31.73 30.28 1.72
N THR A 184 -32.34 29.72 2.76
CA THR A 184 -33.71 30.02 3.17
C THR A 184 -33.87 31.51 3.52
N ASP A 185 -32.94 32.05 4.28
CA ASP A 185 -32.93 33.47 4.67
C ASP A 185 -32.74 34.38 3.44
N GLY A 186 -31.83 34.00 2.50
CA GLY A 186 -31.58 34.72 1.26
C GLY A 186 -32.81 34.70 0.32
N GLU A 187 -33.52 33.57 0.23
CA GLU A 187 -34.78 33.46 -0.53
C GLU A 187 -35.84 34.39 0.01
N LYS A 188 -35.98 34.49 1.33
CA LYS A 188 -36.92 35.40 1.97
C LYS A 188 -36.54 36.85 1.70
N GLU A 189 -35.28 37.24 1.86
CA GLU A 189 -34.83 38.63 1.55
C GLU A 189 -35.09 38.97 0.06
N TYR A 190 -34.89 38.00 -0.86
CA TYR A 190 -35.18 38.20 -2.26
C TYR A 190 -36.66 38.46 -2.52
N GLU A 191 -37.58 37.68 -1.91
CA GLU A 191 -39.03 37.89 -2.10
C GLU A 191 -39.49 39.21 -1.45
N ASP A 192 -38.96 39.59 -0.28
CA ASP A 192 -39.21 40.86 0.35
C ASP A 192 -38.74 42.04 -0.52
N GLY A 193 -37.53 41.94 -1.11
CA GLY A 193 -37.01 42.93 -2.07
C GLY A 193 -37.86 43.06 -3.34
N LYS A 194 -38.36 41.96 -3.85
CA LYS A 194 -39.26 41.90 -5.00
C LYS A 194 -40.59 42.58 -4.72
N GLN A 195 -41.15 42.36 -3.53
CA GLN A 195 -42.40 43.06 -3.09
C GLN A 195 -42.15 44.57 -3.00
N GLN A 196 -41.08 45.00 -2.36
CA GLN A 196 -40.72 46.45 -2.25
C GLN A 196 -40.57 47.08 -3.63
N LEU A 197 -39.99 46.38 -4.60
CA LEU A 197 -39.86 46.87 -5.99
C LEU A 197 -41.24 47.00 -6.66
N ALA A 198 -42.16 46.05 -6.40
CA ALA A 198 -43.51 46.12 -6.92
C ALA A 198 -44.27 47.30 -6.35
N ASP A 199 -44.19 47.54 -5.05
CA ASP A 199 -44.81 48.67 -4.36
C ASP A 199 -44.28 50.01 -4.87
N ALA A 200 -42.96 50.16 -5.00
CA ALA A 200 -42.34 51.38 -5.54
C ALA A 200 -42.72 51.65 -7.01
N ARG A 201 -42.90 50.63 -7.80
CA ARG A 201 -43.45 50.78 -9.19
C ARG A 201 -44.87 51.27 -9.21
N GLN A 202 -45.71 50.79 -8.30
CA GLN A 202 -47.10 51.26 -8.17
C GLN A 202 -47.12 52.73 -7.76
N GLU A 203 -46.33 53.11 -6.75
CA GLU A 203 -46.25 54.54 -6.29
C GLU A 203 -45.77 55.45 -7.45
N LEU A 204 -44.79 54.99 -8.26
CA LEU A 204 -44.32 55.73 -9.41
C LEU A 204 -45.44 55.94 -10.46
N GLU A 205 -46.21 54.91 -10.72
CA GLU A 205 -47.35 55.01 -11.70
C GLU A 205 -48.45 55.97 -11.16
N ASP A 206 -48.75 55.91 -9.86
CA ASP A 206 -49.71 56.81 -9.25
C ASP A 206 -49.17 58.25 -9.24
N GLY A 207 -47.89 58.47 -8.99
CA GLY A 207 -47.24 59.78 -9.11
C GLY A 207 -47.28 60.35 -10.53
N LYS A 208 -47.10 59.52 -11.55
CA LYS A 208 -47.24 59.92 -12.97
C LYS A 208 -48.66 60.33 -13.31
N LYS A 209 -49.69 59.62 -12.83
CA LYS A 209 -51.08 60.01 -12.99
C LYS A 209 -51.36 61.37 -12.37
N GLN A 210 -50.95 61.57 -11.11
CA GLN A 210 -51.10 62.85 -10.40
C GLN A 210 -50.44 64.00 -11.19
N LEU A 211 -49.23 63.77 -11.74
CA LEU A 211 -48.54 64.76 -12.54
C LEU A 211 -49.28 65.08 -13.84
N ALA A 212 -49.86 64.07 -14.51
CA ALA A 212 -50.64 64.25 -15.68
C ALA A 212 -51.92 65.09 -15.40
N ASP A 213 -52.64 64.78 -14.31
CA ASP A 213 -53.82 65.50 -13.88
C ASP A 213 -53.48 66.96 -13.52
N ALA A 214 -52.35 67.19 -12.83
CA ALA A 214 -51.88 68.55 -12.50
C ALA A 214 -51.54 69.34 -13.76
N LYS A 215 -50.88 68.72 -14.75
CA LYS A 215 -50.59 69.36 -16.05
C LYS A 215 -51.88 69.73 -16.81
N GLN A 216 -52.91 68.87 -16.76
CA GLN A 216 -54.17 69.16 -17.38
C GLN A 216 -54.87 70.36 -16.72
N LYS A 217 -54.94 70.38 -15.38
CA LYS A 217 -55.49 71.50 -14.62
C LYS A 217 -54.76 72.83 -14.90
N ILE A 218 -53.42 72.79 -15.07
CA ILE A 218 -52.65 74.00 -15.46
C ILE A 218 -53.03 74.42 -16.89
N ALA A 219 -53.21 73.49 -17.83
CA ALA A 219 -53.63 73.81 -19.21
C ALA A 219 -55.00 74.42 -19.22
N ASP A 220 -55.97 73.86 -18.51
CA ASP A 220 -57.33 74.37 -18.42
C ASP A 220 -57.36 75.76 -17.80
N GLY A 221 -56.60 75.96 -16.70
CA GLY A 221 -56.43 77.29 -16.07
C GLY A 221 -55.83 78.35 -17.02
N ARG A 222 -54.82 77.97 -17.81
CA ARG A 222 -54.27 78.88 -18.84
C ARG A 222 -55.31 79.22 -19.94
N SER A 223 -56.08 78.30 -20.36
CA SER A 223 -57.18 78.55 -21.35
C SER A 223 -58.23 79.48 -20.76
N GLN A 224 -58.64 79.32 -19.48
CA GLN A 224 -59.53 80.20 -18.80
C GLN A 224 -59.04 81.64 -18.68
N ILE A 225 -57.73 81.75 -18.33
CA ILE A 225 -57.03 83.05 -18.24
C ILE A 225 -56.99 83.73 -19.61
N ALA A 226 -56.72 82.96 -20.70
CA ALA A 226 -56.70 83.49 -22.06
C ALA A 226 -58.04 83.95 -22.47
N SER A 227 -59.11 83.21 -22.20
CA SER A 227 -60.53 83.60 -22.48
C SER A 227 -60.94 84.85 -21.69
N ALA A 228 -60.63 84.93 -20.42
CA ALA A 228 -60.86 86.08 -19.57
C ALA A 228 -60.15 87.35 -20.08
N ARG A 229 -58.86 87.22 -20.50
CA ARG A 229 -58.13 88.32 -21.15
C ARG A 229 -58.77 88.82 -22.43
N GLN A 230 -59.22 87.89 -23.23
CA GLN A 230 -59.96 88.27 -24.51
C GLN A 230 -61.27 89.03 -24.15
N GLN A 231 -62.07 88.52 -23.21
CA GLN A 231 -63.30 89.22 -22.76
C GLN A 231 -63.01 90.65 -22.20
N VAL A 232 -61.90 90.79 -21.42
CA VAL A 232 -61.51 92.14 -20.94
C VAL A 232 -61.11 93.05 -22.12
N ALA A 233 -60.38 92.53 -23.09
CA ALA A 233 -59.99 93.28 -24.28
C ALA A 233 -61.20 93.69 -25.14
N ASP A 234 -62.14 92.76 -25.32
CA ASP A 234 -63.36 93.00 -26.07
C ASP A 234 -64.34 93.99 -25.33
N GLY A 235 -64.32 94.07 -24.02
CA GLY A 235 -65.07 94.99 -23.20
C GLY A 235 -64.51 96.39 -23.08
N GLN A 236 -63.30 96.66 -23.49
CA GLN A 236 -62.61 97.96 -23.51
C GLN A 236 -62.64 98.67 -24.88
N ALA A 237 -63.17 98.01 -25.85
CA ALA A 237 -63.42 98.56 -27.23
C ALA A 237 -64.85 99.08 -27.33
#